data_26d0ef177a3981be1e09a994c844d8f4
#
_entry.id   26d0ef177a3981be1e09a994c844d8f4
#
_cell.length_a   1.000
_cell.length_b   1.000
_cell.length_c   1.000
_cell.angle_alpha   90.00
_cell.angle_beta   90.00
_cell.angle_gamma   90.00
#
_symmetry.space_group_name_H-M   'P 1'
#
loop_
_entity.id
_entity.type
_entity.pdbx_description
1 polymer ?
#
loop_
_entity_poly.entity_id
_entity_poly.type
_entity_poly.pdbx_seq_one_letter_code
_entity_poly.pdbx_strand_id
1 'polypeptide(L)'
;MAANIMAASTTKLINSILLTRFIRFTLISLNMHTISLHSAQLEDALAKSGVVLESVGELLDAFEALWILRRELDAFIITSGECLWKDLVPEKMEEDTQGYVKRTKKLLKLIKESNAYEGLDKQVKGFFRICPLISSLCTPSMRERHWQEIMTGTGKEFTLPDKDPDMTLKTMLDLDLGSAANTALVEECTDKAQKEAKQEVQLKTLKETWSSTELTCSFYGDTDVPLIKMLDTDFELLEADLLVLQGMVASRYDHWKKESGAWQVELVALSDVLQTLSELQRMWSYLEPLFIQSDEVKKEVSVQY
;
A
#
# COMPACT_ATOMS: atom_id res chain seq x y z
N MET A 1 -23.77 -25.76 -6.10
CA MET A 1 -24.41 -25.74 -7.44
C MET A 1 -23.41 -25.36 -8.53
N ALA A 2 -22.61 -24.33 -8.36
CA ALA A 2 -21.58 -23.89 -9.33
C ALA A 2 -20.49 -24.95 -9.63
N ALA A 3 -20.02 -25.68 -8.62
CA ALA A 3 -19.01 -26.73 -8.79
C ALA A 3 -19.47 -27.88 -9.69
N ASN A 4 -20.76 -28.27 -9.64
CA ASN A 4 -21.31 -29.30 -10.50
C ASN A 4 -21.50 -28.85 -11.96
N ILE A 5 -21.76 -27.55 -12.17
CA ILE A 5 -21.86 -26.98 -13.52
C ILE A 5 -20.47 -26.88 -14.16
N MET A 6 -19.44 -26.52 -13.37
CA MET A 6 -18.06 -26.50 -13.82
C MET A 6 -17.52 -27.90 -14.11
N ALA A 7 -17.81 -28.91 -13.28
CA ALA A 7 -17.41 -30.29 -13.50
C ALA A 7 -18.06 -30.84 -14.78
N ALA A 8 -19.34 -30.56 -15.03
CA ALA A 8 -20.04 -30.99 -16.26
C ALA A 8 -19.49 -30.27 -17.49
N SER A 9 -19.09 -29.00 -17.39
CA SER A 9 -18.49 -28.24 -18.49
C SER A 9 -17.09 -28.74 -18.85
N THR A 10 -16.25 -29.02 -17.82
CA THR A 10 -14.91 -29.60 -18.04
C THR A 10 -14.97 -31.02 -18.62
N THR A 11 -15.91 -31.84 -18.18
CA THR A 11 -16.10 -33.19 -18.72
C THR A 11 -16.52 -33.15 -20.19
N LYS A 12 -17.41 -32.23 -20.59
CA LYS A 12 -17.78 -32.01 -21.99
C LYS A 12 -16.60 -31.55 -22.84
N LEU A 13 -15.76 -30.69 -22.31
CA LEU A 13 -14.57 -30.18 -23.00
C LEU A 13 -13.53 -31.31 -23.23
N ILE A 14 -13.26 -32.11 -22.17
CA ILE A 14 -12.35 -33.25 -22.22
C ILE A 14 -12.85 -34.28 -23.26
N ASN A 15 -14.14 -34.55 -23.25
CA ASN A 15 -14.74 -35.48 -24.26
C ASN A 15 -14.66 -34.90 -25.67
N SER A 16 -14.80 -33.59 -25.86
CA SER A 16 -14.59 -32.94 -27.17
C SER A 16 -13.15 -33.05 -27.66
N ILE A 17 -12.17 -32.83 -26.74
CA ILE A 17 -10.74 -32.97 -27.05
C ILE A 17 -10.39 -34.43 -27.40
N LEU A 18 -10.91 -35.40 -26.63
CA LEU A 18 -10.71 -36.82 -26.88
C LEU A 18 -11.34 -37.24 -28.22
N LEU A 19 -12.53 -36.76 -28.50
CA LEU A 19 -13.20 -37.01 -29.79
C LEU A 19 -12.39 -36.44 -30.96
N THR A 20 -11.85 -35.27 -30.82
CA THR A 20 -11.02 -34.61 -31.85
C THR A 20 -9.69 -35.34 -32.04
N ARG A 21 -9.04 -35.83 -30.99
CA ARG A 21 -7.84 -36.67 -31.05
C ARG A 21 -8.17 -38.04 -31.73
N PHE A 22 -9.32 -38.61 -31.43
CA PHE A 22 -9.78 -39.85 -32.07
C PHE A 22 -10.09 -39.65 -33.54
N ILE A 23 -10.75 -38.55 -33.92
CA ILE A 23 -11.02 -38.19 -35.32
C ILE A 23 -9.70 -37.97 -36.08
N ARG A 24 -8.70 -37.28 -35.44
CA ARG A 24 -7.37 -37.08 -36.01
C ARG A 24 -6.64 -38.40 -36.23
N PHE A 25 -6.72 -39.34 -35.28
CA PHE A 25 -6.12 -40.68 -35.40
C PHE A 25 -6.81 -41.54 -36.46
N THR A 26 -8.14 -41.52 -36.54
CA THR A 26 -8.90 -42.28 -37.58
C THR A 26 -8.68 -41.69 -38.96
N LEU A 27 -8.60 -40.36 -39.12
CA LEU A 27 -8.29 -39.75 -40.43
C LEU A 27 -6.85 -40.06 -40.89
N ILE A 28 -5.87 -40.07 -39.96
CA ILE A 28 -4.49 -40.49 -40.24
C ILE A 28 -4.46 -42.00 -40.65
N SER A 29 -5.21 -42.84 -39.94
CA SER A 29 -5.29 -44.28 -40.24
C SER A 29 -6.00 -44.59 -41.56
N LEU A 30 -7.05 -43.85 -41.88
CA LEU A 30 -7.74 -43.95 -43.20
C LEU A 30 -6.86 -43.47 -44.36
N ASN A 31 -5.99 -42.47 -44.13
CA ASN A 31 -5.06 -41.98 -45.15
C ASN A 31 -3.96 -42.99 -45.49
N MET A 32 -3.72 -43.98 -44.66
CA MET A 32 -2.74 -45.04 -44.92
C MET A 32 -3.24 -46.18 -45.75
N HIS A 33 -4.56 -46.38 -45.95
CA HIS A 33 -5.12 -47.59 -46.55
C HIS A 33 -5.84 -47.44 -47.88
N THR A 34 -6.07 -46.22 -48.33
CA THR A 34 -6.71 -46.03 -49.64
C THR A 34 -5.99 -45.00 -50.43
N ILE A 35 -5.03 -45.44 -51.26
CA ILE A 35 -4.76 -44.64 -52.45
C ILE A 35 -3.87 -45.36 -53.43
N SER A 36 -4.54 -45.86 -54.45
CA SER A 36 -4.06 -45.80 -55.80
C SER A 36 -5.18 -45.19 -56.63
N LEU A 37 -5.43 -43.88 -56.48
CA LEU A 37 -6.36 -43.16 -57.37
C LEU A 37 -5.78 -41.77 -57.65
N HIS A 38 -5.22 -41.68 -58.81
CA HIS A 38 -4.63 -40.55 -59.48
C HIS A 38 -5.66 -39.44 -59.72
N SER A 39 -5.65 -38.41 -58.89
CA SER A 39 -6.12 -37.10 -59.32
C SER A 39 -5.40 -36.03 -58.51
N ALA A 40 -4.63 -35.14 -59.14
CA ALA A 40 -3.98 -33.97 -58.55
C ALA A 40 -4.95 -33.10 -57.75
N GLN A 41 -6.23 -33.15 -58.07
CA GLN A 41 -7.33 -32.50 -57.38
C GLN A 41 -7.59 -33.12 -55.98
N LEU A 42 -7.45 -34.45 -55.84
CA LEU A 42 -7.66 -35.15 -54.57
C LEU A 42 -6.47 -34.90 -53.62
N GLU A 43 -5.25 -34.87 -54.14
CA GLU A 43 -4.03 -34.53 -53.35
C GLU A 43 -4.07 -33.11 -52.88
N ASP A 44 -4.52 -32.14 -53.71
CA ASP A 44 -4.66 -30.74 -53.31
C ASP A 44 -5.76 -30.57 -52.25
N ALA A 45 -6.87 -31.26 -52.36
CA ALA A 45 -7.95 -31.25 -51.37
C ALA A 45 -7.51 -31.90 -50.04
N LEU A 46 -6.74 -32.99 -50.09
CA LEU A 46 -6.17 -33.63 -48.89
C LEU A 46 -5.12 -32.75 -48.22
N ALA A 47 -4.24 -32.09 -49.00
CA ALA A 47 -3.27 -31.16 -48.49
C ALA A 47 -3.94 -29.96 -47.79
N LYS A 48 -4.97 -29.38 -48.40
CA LYS A 48 -5.75 -28.28 -47.80
C LYS A 48 -6.47 -28.72 -46.51
N SER A 49 -7.04 -29.93 -46.53
CA SER A 49 -7.66 -30.52 -45.32
C SER A 49 -6.64 -30.75 -44.19
N GLY A 50 -5.42 -31.18 -44.54
CA GLY A 50 -4.32 -31.36 -43.60
C GLY A 50 -3.94 -30.05 -42.90
N VAL A 51 -3.81 -28.95 -43.67
CA VAL A 51 -3.49 -27.62 -43.11
C VAL A 51 -4.61 -27.14 -42.20
N VAL A 52 -5.87 -27.32 -42.56
CA VAL A 52 -7.02 -26.95 -41.71
C VAL A 52 -7.03 -27.77 -40.42
N LEU A 53 -6.76 -29.08 -40.49
CA LEU A 53 -6.70 -29.93 -39.30
C LEU A 53 -5.54 -29.53 -38.36
N GLU A 54 -4.40 -29.15 -38.93
CA GLU A 54 -3.25 -28.66 -38.14
C GLU A 54 -3.59 -27.35 -37.44
N SER A 55 -4.18 -26.40 -38.14
CA SER A 55 -4.60 -25.13 -37.54
C SER A 55 -5.66 -25.31 -36.46
N VAL A 56 -6.59 -26.23 -36.60
CA VAL A 56 -7.59 -26.58 -35.58
C VAL A 56 -6.90 -27.26 -34.40
N GLY A 57 -5.89 -28.10 -34.64
CA GLY A 57 -5.09 -28.71 -33.59
C GLY A 57 -4.38 -27.66 -32.73
N GLU A 58 -3.68 -26.69 -33.34
CA GLU A 58 -3.02 -25.60 -32.65
C GLU A 58 -3.99 -24.75 -31.82
N LEU A 59 -5.19 -24.50 -32.38
CA LEU A 59 -6.24 -23.76 -31.67
C LEU A 59 -6.72 -24.53 -30.44
N LEU A 60 -6.91 -25.84 -30.54
CA LEU A 60 -7.32 -26.67 -29.39
C LEU A 60 -6.24 -26.72 -28.30
N ASP A 61 -4.99 -26.88 -28.69
CA ASP A 61 -3.87 -26.88 -27.74
C ASP A 61 -3.77 -25.52 -27.01
N ALA A 62 -4.03 -24.42 -27.73
CA ALA A 62 -4.08 -23.09 -27.15
C ALA A 62 -5.22 -22.91 -26.14
N PHE A 63 -6.41 -23.43 -26.44
CA PHE A 63 -7.54 -23.41 -25.49
C PHE A 63 -7.30 -24.36 -24.31
N GLU A 64 -6.66 -25.51 -24.51
CA GLU A 64 -6.26 -26.38 -23.40
C GLU A 64 -5.32 -25.64 -22.42
N ALA A 65 -4.30 -24.97 -22.95
CA ALA A 65 -3.38 -24.16 -22.15
C ALA A 65 -4.10 -23.04 -21.41
N LEU A 66 -5.07 -22.37 -22.03
CA LEU A 66 -5.90 -21.34 -21.40
C LEU A 66 -6.70 -21.89 -20.20
N TRP A 67 -7.36 -23.05 -20.39
CA TRP A 67 -8.19 -23.65 -19.35
C TRP A 67 -7.38 -24.24 -18.20
N ILE A 68 -6.19 -24.77 -18.49
CA ILE A 68 -5.22 -25.15 -17.44
C ILE A 68 -4.84 -23.96 -16.60
N LEU A 69 -4.44 -22.85 -17.25
CA LEU A 69 -4.06 -21.62 -16.57
C LEU A 69 -5.20 -21.03 -15.74
N ARG A 70 -6.44 -21.10 -16.27
CA ARG A 70 -7.63 -20.66 -15.55
C ARG A 70 -7.85 -21.47 -14.28
N ARG A 71 -7.76 -22.79 -14.36
CA ARG A 71 -7.93 -23.68 -13.21
C ARG A 71 -6.85 -23.45 -12.15
N GLU A 72 -5.62 -23.24 -12.57
CA GLU A 72 -4.52 -22.93 -11.64
C GLU A 72 -4.75 -21.59 -10.96
N LEU A 73 -5.21 -20.56 -11.66
CA LEU A 73 -5.56 -19.29 -11.10
C LEU A 73 -6.72 -19.39 -10.11
N ASP A 74 -7.78 -20.11 -10.44
CA ASP A 74 -8.93 -20.31 -9.56
C ASP A 74 -8.49 -21.03 -8.27
N ALA A 75 -7.64 -22.06 -8.36
CA ALA A 75 -7.07 -22.74 -7.21
C ALA A 75 -6.19 -21.80 -6.37
N PHE A 76 -5.36 -20.98 -7.01
CA PHE A 76 -4.53 -20.00 -6.33
C PHE A 76 -5.37 -18.98 -5.57
N ILE A 77 -6.43 -18.42 -6.17
CA ILE A 77 -7.33 -17.46 -5.50
C ILE A 77 -8.02 -18.09 -4.29
N ILE A 78 -8.47 -19.34 -4.42
CA ILE A 78 -9.12 -20.08 -3.32
C ILE A 78 -8.12 -20.29 -2.18
N THR A 79 -6.94 -20.85 -2.49
CA THR A 79 -5.90 -21.12 -1.48
C THR A 79 -5.41 -19.84 -0.81
N SER A 80 -5.22 -18.77 -1.59
CA SER A 80 -4.87 -17.45 -1.02
C SER A 80 -5.99 -16.92 -0.11
N GLY A 81 -7.25 -17.11 -0.50
CA GLY A 81 -8.41 -16.71 0.30
C GLY A 81 -8.51 -17.45 1.65
N GLU A 82 -8.05 -18.69 1.74
CA GLU A 82 -8.02 -19.50 2.96
C GLU A 82 -6.82 -19.18 3.87
N CYS A 83 -5.86 -18.40 3.37
CA CYS A 83 -4.70 -17.97 4.16
C CYS A 83 -5.14 -17.08 5.32
N LEU A 84 -4.59 -17.31 6.51
CA LEU A 84 -4.83 -16.48 7.68
C LEU A 84 -4.24 -15.08 7.45
N TRP A 85 -4.97 -14.05 7.87
CA TRP A 85 -4.54 -12.66 7.71
C TRP A 85 -3.16 -12.38 8.31
N LYS A 86 -2.88 -12.95 9.47
CA LYS A 86 -1.59 -12.80 10.19
C LYS A 86 -0.39 -13.45 9.48
N ASP A 87 -0.64 -14.50 8.67
CA ASP A 87 0.40 -15.28 7.99
C ASP A 87 0.54 -14.86 6.52
N LEU A 88 -0.25 -13.86 6.10
CA LEU A 88 -0.24 -13.36 4.73
C LEU A 88 1.06 -12.61 4.43
N VAL A 89 1.69 -12.97 3.32
CA VAL A 89 2.85 -12.27 2.75
C VAL A 89 2.40 -11.58 1.45
N PRO A 90 1.98 -10.32 1.51
CA PRO A 90 1.39 -9.61 0.36
C PRO A 90 2.34 -9.52 -0.84
N GLU A 91 3.64 -9.35 -0.61
CA GLU A 91 4.66 -9.24 -1.66
C GLU A 91 4.73 -10.52 -2.50
N LYS A 92 4.68 -11.69 -1.84
CA LYS A 92 4.67 -12.98 -2.52
C LYS A 92 3.39 -13.18 -3.32
N MET A 93 2.26 -12.80 -2.76
CA MET A 93 0.97 -12.89 -3.45
C MET A 93 0.95 -12.01 -4.71
N GLU A 94 1.53 -10.81 -4.65
CA GLU A 94 1.67 -9.91 -5.79
C GLU A 94 2.61 -10.50 -6.86
N GLU A 95 3.77 -11.06 -6.46
CA GLU A 95 4.72 -11.71 -7.36
C GLU A 95 4.07 -12.90 -8.09
N ASP A 96 3.40 -13.79 -7.36
CA ASP A 96 2.69 -14.94 -7.92
C ASP A 96 1.60 -14.48 -8.92
N THR A 97 0.82 -13.46 -8.54
CA THR A 97 -0.21 -12.89 -9.42
C THR A 97 0.39 -12.25 -10.67
N GLN A 98 1.53 -11.57 -10.56
CA GLN A 98 2.27 -11.04 -11.70
C GLN A 98 2.75 -12.17 -12.63
N GLY A 99 3.11 -13.32 -12.06
CA GLY A 99 3.40 -14.54 -12.81
C GLY A 99 2.23 -14.98 -13.70
N TYR A 100 1.01 -14.98 -13.15
CA TYR A 100 -0.22 -15.28 -13.93
C TYR A 100 -0.47 -14.24 -15.02
N VAL A 101 -0.28 -12.95 -14.75
CA VAL A 101 -0.39 -11.89 -15.77
C VAL A 101 0.57 -12.14 -16.94
N LYS A 102 1.84 -12.49 -16.66
CA LYS A 102 2.84 -12.78 -17.69
C LYS A 102 2.47 -14.01 -18.49
N ARG A 103 2.00 -15.09 -17.84
CA ARG A 103 1.57 -16.33 -18.50
C ARG A 103 0.34 -16.11 -19.39
N THR A 104 -0.64 -15.33 -18.92
CA THR A 104 -1.83 -14.96 -19.73
C THR A 104 -1.43 -14.21 -21.01
N LYS A 105 -0.49 -13.26 -20.91
CA LYS A 105 0.01 -12.51 -22.07
C LYS A 105 0.76 -13.39 -23.07
N LYS A 106 1.38 -14.50 -22.65
CA LYS A 106 2.12 -15.42 -23.50
C LYS A 106 1.22 -16.38 -24.28
N LEU A 107 -0.06 -16.48 -23.94
CA LEU A 107 -1.00 -17.31 -24.72
C LEU A 107 -1.05 -16.87 -26.19
N LEU A 108 -1.31 -17.83 -27.08
CA LEU A 108 -1.31 -17.61 -28.51
C LEU A 108 -2.23 -16.45 -28.91
N LYS A 109 -1.78 -15.67 -29.88
CA LYS A 109 -2.55 -14.51 -30.38
C LYS A 109 -3.92 -14.94 -30.93
N LEU A 110 -4.00 -16.15 -31.48
CA LEU A 110 -5.19 -16.69 -32.12
C LEU A 110 -6.42 -16.76 -31.19
N ILE A 111 -6.20 -16.99 -29.90
CA ILE A 111 -7.27 -17.08 -28.89
C ILE A 111 -7.57 -15.81 -28.17
N LYS A 112 -6.77 -14.72 -28.38
CA LYS A 112 -6.91 -13.45 -27.63
C LYS A 112 -8.22 -12.72 -27.91
N GLU A 113 -8.85 -12.98 -29.05
CA GLU A 113 -10.16 -12.41 -29.40
C GLU A 113 -11.33 -13.25 -28.87
N SER A 114 -11.04 -14.36 -28.17
CA SER A 114 -12.08 -15.21 -27.60
C SER A 114 -12.60 -14.68 -26.27
N ASN A 115 -13.90 -14.83 -26.03
CA ASN A 115 -14.53 -14.50 -24.75
C ASN A 115 -13.88 -15.23 -23.55
N ALA A 116 -13.33 -16.45 -23.80
CA ALA A 116 -12.65 -17.24 -22.78
C ALA A 116 -11.34 -16.55 -22.32
N TYR A 117 -10.56 -16.01 -23.26
CA TYR A 117 -9.35 -15.25 -22.97
C TYR A 117 -9.69 -13.94 -22.27
N GLU A 118 -10.68 -13.21 -22.75
CA GLU A 118 -11.13 -11.96 -22.13
C GLU A 118 -11.57 -12.18 -20.68
N GLY A 119 -12.32 -13.26 -20.43
CA GLY A 119 -12.73 -13.64 -19.07
C GLY A 119 -11.55 -13.95 -18.14
N LEU A 120 -10.54 -14.67 -18.63
CA LEU A 120 -9.31 -14.96 -17.89
C LEU A 120 -8.50 -13.68 -17.63
N ASP A 121 -8.27 -12.87 -18.66
CA ASP A 121 -7.51 -11.62 -18.55
C ASP A 121 -8.14 -10.63 -17.56
N LYS A 122 -9.48 -10.51 -17.61
CA LYS A 122 -10.24 -9.68 -16.66
C LYS A 122 -10.09 -10.18 -15.22
N GLN A 123 -10.14 -11.50 -15.00
CA GLN A 123 -10.01 -12.08 -13.67
C GLN A 123 -8.59 -11.89 -13.11
N VAL A 124 -7.55 -12.19 -13.91
CA VAL A 124 -6.14 -12.01 -13.52
C VAL A 124 -5.85 -10.54 -13.19
N LYS A 125 -6.26 -9.63 -14.07
CA LYS A 125 -6.07 -8.19 -13.86
C LYS A 125 -6.89 -7.64 -12.69
N GLY A 126 -8.09 -8.20 -12.47
CA GLY A 126 -8.93 -7.87 -11.33
C GLY A 126 -8.23 -8.23 -10.02
N PHE A 127 -7.74 -9.45 -9.91
CA PHE A 127 -7.01 -9.89 -8.71
C PHE A 127 -5.70 -9.14 -8.53
N PHE A 128 -4.95 -8.89 -9.61
CA PHE A 128 -3.70 -8.12 -9.55
C PHE A 128 -3.90 -6.69 -9.02
N ARG A 129 -5.02 -6.02 -9.35
CA ARG A 129 -5.35 -4.69 -8.82
C ARG A 129 -5.65 -4.69 -7.33
N ILE A 130 -6.13 -5.81 -6.79
CA ILE A 130 -6.47 -5.92 -5.37
C ILE A 130 -5.21 -6.16 -4.52
N CYS A 131 -4.15 -6.77 -5.07
CA CYS A 131 -2.93 -7.09 -4.33
C CYS A 131 -2.29 -5.87 -3.62
N PRO A 132 -2.09 -4.70 -4.26
CA PRO A 132 -1.56 -3.52 -3.58
C PRO A 132 -2.46 -3.01 -2.44
N LEU A 133 -3.79 -3.13 -2.59
CA LEU A 133 -4.74 -2.74 -1.53
C LEU A 133 -4.61 -3.65 -0.32
N ILE A 134 -4.49 -4.95 -0.53
CA ILE A 134 -4.26 -5.92 0.54
C ILE A 134 -2.92 -5.62 1.24
N SER A 135 -1.86 -5.35 0.48
CA SER A 135 -0.57 -4.94 1.02
C SER A 135 -0.69 -3.69 1.91
N SER A 136 -1.43 -2.69 1.46
CA SER A 136 -1.68 -1.46 2.23
C SER A 136 -2.50 -1.71 3.51
N LEU A 137 -3.47 -2.63 3.47
CA LEU A 137 -4.27 -3.02 4.63
C LEU A 137 -3.48 -3.84 5.65
N CYS A 138 -2.47 -4.60 5.25
CA CYS A 138 -1.59 -5.38 6.12
C CYS A 138 -0.58 -4.50 6.88
N THR A 139 -0.53 -3.18 6.63
CA THR A 139 0.44 -2.31 7.30
C THR A 139 0.11 -2.15 8.80
N PRO A 140 1.12 -2.08 9.69
CA PRO A 140 0.91 -1.92 11.13
C PRO A 140 0.35 -0.53 11.50
N SER A 141 0.22 0.37 10.55
CA SER A 141 -0.37 1.70 10.74
C SER A 141 -1.89 1.69 10.85
N MET A 142 -2.54 0.60 10.45
CA MET A 142 -3.99 0.46 10.54
C MET A 142 -4.43 0.36 12.00
N ARG A 143 -5.37 1.22 12.40
CA ARG A 143 -5.98 1.26 13.73
C ARG A 143 -7.46 0.91 13.64
N GLU A 144 -8.08 0.54 14.77
CA GLU A 144 -9.51 0.18 14.83
C GLU A 144 -10.43 1.20 14.14
N ARG A 145 -10.19 2.50 14.31
CA ARG A 145 -10.96 3.57 13.66
C ARG A 145 -10.96 3.51 12.14
N HIS A 146 -9.82 3.14 11.53
CA HIS A 146 -9.70 3.02 10.08
C HIS A 146 -10.49 1.81 9.57
N TRP A 147 -10.45 0.71 10.29
CA TRP A 147 -11.27 -0.47 9.98
C TRP A 147 -12.77 -0.18 10.10
N GLN A 148 -13.19 0.59 11.11
CA GLN A 148 -14.58 1.03 11.25
C GLN A 148 -15.02 1.93 10.09
N GLU A 149 -14.14 2.80 9.60
CA GLU A 149 -14.40 3.64 8.43
C GLU A 149 -14.60 2.81 7.17
N ILE A 150 -13.76 1.77 6.95
CA ILE A 150 -13.91 0.82 5.85
C ILE A 150 -15.22 0.04 5.98
N MET A 151 -15.57 -0.48 7.16
CA MET A 151 -16.83 -1.18 7.40
C MET A 151 -18.04 -0.29 7.07
N THR A 152 -18.02 0.95 7.53
CA THR A 152 -19.08 1.92 7.29
C THR A 152 -19.22 2.26 5.81
N GLY A 153 -18.11 2.49 5.13
CA GLY A 153 -18.11 2.88 3.71
C GLY A 153 -18.44 1.74 2.76
N THR A 154 -18.07 0.50 3.10
CA THR A 154 -18.42 -0.69 2.30
C THR A 154 -19.79 -1.26 2.66
N GLY A 155 -20.37 -0.87 3.80
CA GLY A 155 -21.63 -1.41 4.31
C GLY A 155 -21.54 -2.88 4.74
N LYS A 156 -20.34 -3.38 5.01
CA LYS A 156 -20.08 -4.76 5.43
C LYS A 156 -19.39 -4.78 6.77
N GLU A 157 -19.92 -5.56 7.70
CA GLU A 157 -19.34 -5.75 9.02
C GLU A 157 -18.48 -7.00 9.04
N PHE A 158 -17.30 -6.90 9.66
CA PHE A 158 -16.39 -8.01 9.93
C PHE A 158 -15.69 -7.79 11.26
N THR A 159 -15.17 -8.87 11.83
CA THR A 159 -14.36 -8.78 13.06
C THR A 159 -12.99 -8.22 12.71
N LEU A 160 -12.46 -7.36 13.58
CA LEU A 160 -11.15 -6.74 13.39
C LEU A 160 -10.04 -7.81 13.37
N PRO A 161 -8.99 -7.65 12.53
CA PRO A 161 -7.88 -8.60 12.47
C PRO A 161 -7.20 -8.86 13.82
N ASP A 162 -7.12 -7.86 14.69
CA ASP A 162 -6.52 -7.97 16.03
C ASP A 162 -7.40 -8.75 17.02
N LYS A 163 -8.72 -8.84 16.74
CA LYS A 163 -9.71 -9.50 17.61
C LYS A 163 -10.09 -10.90 17.12
N ASP A 164 -9.76 -11.23 15.88
CA ASP A 164 -10.06 -12.50 15.25
C ASP A 164 -8.77 -13.14 14.68
N PRO A 165 -8.13 -14.03 15.45
CA PRO A 165 -6.91 -14.72 15.03
C PRO A 165 -7.12 -15.68 13.85
N ASP A 166 -8.36 -16.09 13.60
CA ASP A 166 -8.75 -17.03 12.54
C ASP A 166 -9.27 -16.31 11.27
N MET A 167 -9.19 -14.98 11.25
CA MET A 167 -9.56 -14.19 10.10
C MET A 167 -8.72 -14.55 8.88
N THR A 168 -9.40 -14.79 7.75
CA THR A 168 -8.77 -15.16 6.48
C THR A 168 -8.82 -14.00 5.47
N LEU A 169 -7.95 -14.07 4.46
CA LEU A 169 -7.97 -13.11 3.35
C LEU A 169 -9.34 -13.07 2.63
N LYS A 170 -10.09 -14.18 2.65
CA LYS A 170 -11.42 -14.25 2.04
C LYS A 170 -12.36 -13.18 2.58
N THR A 171 -12.31 -12.89 3.89
CA THR A 171 -13.11 -11.83 4.51
C THR A 171 -12.86 -10.47 3.84
N MET A 172 -11.60 -10.18 3.48
CA MET A 172 -11.24 -8.94 2.77
C MET A 172 -11.65 -8.98 1.30
N LEU A 173 -11.50 -10.13 0.62
CA LEU A 173 -11.95 -10.27 -0.76
C LEU A 173 -13.48 -10.11 -0.90
N ASP A 174 -14.23 -10.51 0.12
CA ASP A 174 -15.69 -10.35 0.17
C ASP A 174 -16.14 -8.88 0.28
N LEU A 175 -15.22 -7.92 0.57
CA LEU A 175 -15.49 -6.48 0.57
C LEU A 175 -15.66 -5.89 -0.83
N ASP A 176 -15.57 -6.71 -1.89
CA ASP A 176 -15.60 -6.25 -3.28
C ASP A 176 -14.60 -5.12 -3.57
N LEU A 177 -13.34 -5.36 -3.17
CA LEU A 177 -12.23 -4.42 -3.36
C LEU A 177 -11.98 -4.07 -4.84
N GLY A 178 -12.52 -4.87 -5.76
CA GLY A 178 -12.45 -4.61 -7.21
C GLY A 178 -13.37 -3.50 -7.71
N SER A 179 -14.35 -3.09 -6.90
CA SER A 179 -15.21 -1.94 -7.18
C SER A 179 -14.43 -0.63 -7.07
N ALA A 180 -14.61 0.30 -8.02
CA ALA A 180 -13.90 1.58 -8.02
C ALA A 180 -14.16 2.42 -6.74
N ALA A 181 -15.38 2.33 -6.20
CA ALA A 181 -15.75 3.05 -4.99
C ALA A 181 -15.02 2.48 -3.75
N ASN A 182 -15.00 1.16 -3.60
CA ASN A 182 -14.35 0.51 -2.46
C ASN A 182 -12.83 0.59 -2.58
N THR A 183 -12.26 0.51 -3.79
CA THR A 183 -10.84 0.76 -4.04
C THR A 183 -10.44 2.15 -3.54
N ALA A 184 -11.15 3.21 -3.98
CA ALA A 184 -10.85 4.59 -3.57
C ALA A 184 -10.99 4.79 -2.06
N LEU A 185 -12.01 4.19 -1.43
CA LEU A 185 -12.21 4.24 0.02
C LEU A 185 -11.04 3.60 0.77
N VAL A 186 -10.62 2.39 0.36
CA VAL A 186 -9.51 1.69 1.00
C VAL A 186 -8.20 2.45 0.82
N GLU A 187 -7.93 2.96 -0.38
CA GLU A 187 -6.75 3.79 -0.65
C GLU A 187 -6.74 5.05 0.23
N GLU A 188 -7.87 5.73 0.38
CA GLU A 188 -7.98 6.90 1.24
C GLU A 188 -7.78 6.56 2.72
N CYS A 189 -8.40 5.48 3.21
CA CYS A 189 -8.25 5.02 4.59
C CYS A 189 -6.81 4.58 4.91
N THR A 190 -6.15 3.88 3.98
CA THR A 190 -4.76 3.43 4.18
C THR A 190 -3.77 4.58 4.11
N ASP A 191 -3.95 5.56 3.20
CA ASP A 191 -3.17 6.80 3.15
C ASP A 191 -3.32 7.61 4.45
N LYS A 192 -4.55 7.73 4.95
CA LYS A 192 -4.86 8.35 6.24
C LYS A 192 -4.14 7.64 7.38
N ALA A 193 -4.22 6.30 7.45
CA ALA A 193 -3.59 5.51 8.49
C ALA A 193 -2.07 5.68 8.50
N GLN A 194 -1.42 5.66 7.33
CA GLN A 194 0.02 5.85 7.21
C GLN A 194 0.45 7.26 7.65
N LYS A 195 -0.30 8.28 7.27
CA LYS A 195 0.00 9.67 7.65
C LYS A 195 -0.23 9.92 9.14
N GLU A 196 -1.33 9.39 9.70
CA GLU A 196 -1.58 9.48 11.14
C GLU A 196 -0.53 8.74 11.96
N ALA A 197 -0.08 7.56 11.53
CA ALA A 197 1.00 6.82 12.18
C ALA A 197 2.34 7.59 12.12
N LYS A 198 2.63 8.25 11.00
CA LYS A 198 3.82 9.11 10.88
C LYS A 198 3.74 10.30 11.83
N GLN A 199 2.58 10.95 11.93
CA GLN A 199 2.34 12.04 12.88
C GLN A 199 2.48 11.57 14.33
N GLU A 200 1.97 10.37 14.66
CA GLU A 200 2.11 9.74 15.98
C GLU A 200 3.58 9.61 16.39
N VAL A 201 4.42 9.08 15.49
CA VAL A 201 5.86 8.95 15.72
C VAL A 201 6.52 10.33 15.91
N GLN A 202 6.19 11.30 15.06
CA GLN A 202 6.74 12.65 15.17
C GLN A 202 6.35 13.33 16.49
N LEU A 203 5.08 13.23 16.90
CA LEU A 203 4.63 13.75 18.19
C LEU A 203 5.31 13.06 19.37
N LYS A 204 5.50 11.74 19.28
CA LYS A 204 6.21 10.99 20.32
C LYS A 204 7.65 11.47 20.45
N THR A 205 8.37 11.58 19.34
CA THR A 205 9.75 12.09 19.32
C THR A 205 9.83 13.51 19.88
N LEU A 206 8.91 14.39 19.46
CA LEU A 206 8.83 15.77 19.95
C LEU A 206 8.63 15.82 21.48
N LYS A 207 7.69 15.01 22.00
CA LYS A 207 7.46 14.91 23.45
C LYS A 207 8.69 14.41 24.21
N GLU A 208 9.35 13.38 23.69
CA GLU A 208 10.58 12.84 24.29
C GLU A 208 11.68 13.89 24.30
N THR A 209 11.87 14.62 23.20
CA THR A 209 12.85 15.70 23.08
C THR A 209 12.59 16.80 24.12
N TRP A 210 11.38 17.38 24.12
CA TRP A 210 11.07 18.53 25.00
C TRP A 210 10.86 18.16 26.46
N SER A 211 10.57 16.89 26.78
CA SER A 211 10.55 16.41 28.18
C SER A 211 11.94 16.18 28.75
N SER A 212 12.94 15.96 27.91
CA SER A 212 14.34 15.75 28.31
C SER A 212 15.23 16.98 28.11
N THR A 213 14.73 18.02 27.44
CA THR A 213 15.50 19.25 27.22
C THR A 213 15.58 20.07 28.48
N GLU A 214 16.79 20.31 28.97
CA GLU A 214 17.09 21.13 30.12
C GLU A 214 17.79 22.43 29.69
N LEU A 215 17.33 23.56 30.21
CA LEU A 215 17.98 24.84 29.99
C LEU A 215 19.22 24.91 30.85
N THR A 216 20.39 25.06 30.24
CA THR A 216 21.65 25.21 30.96
C THR A 216 21.85 26.68 31.40
N CYS A 217 22.29 26.89 32.65
CA CYS A 217 22.63 28.19 33.16
C CYS A 217 24.15 28.30 33.32
N SER A 218 24.69 29.49 33.04
CA SER A 218 26.06 29.86 33.38
C SER A 218 26.05 31.14 34.15
N PHE A 219 27.00 31.33 35.07
CA PHE A 219 27.13 32.60 35.81
C PHE A 219 27.80 33.66 34.93
N TYR A 220 27.35 34.90 35.06
CA TYR A 220 27.95 36.03 34.37
C TYR A 220 29.24 36.47 35.05
N GLY A 221 30.36 36.25 34.38
CA GLY A 221 31.68 36.59 34.92
C GLY A 221 31.95 35.99 36.32
N ASP A 222 32.41 36.79 37.25
CA ASP A 222 32.63 36.42 38.64
C ASP A 222 31.43 36.75 39.55
N THR A 223 30.23 36.90 38.99
CA THR A 223 29.01 37.25 39.72
C THR A 223 28.13 35.99 39.93
N ASP A 224 27.24 36.05 40.93
CA ASP A 224 26.24 35.02 41.21
C ASP A 224 24.99 35.13 40.32
N VAL A 225 25.03 35.96 39.27
CA VAL A 225 23.89 36.17 38.37
C VAL A 225 23.83 35.04 37.33
N PRO A 226 22.79 34.18 37.37
CA PRO A 226 22.64 33.10 36.41
C PRO A 226 22.12 33.66 35.06
N LEU A 227 22.78 33.32 33.98
CA LEU A 227 22.34 33.55 32.61
C LEU A 227 21.99 32.22 31.96
N ILE A 228 20.88 32.17 31.29
CA ILE A 228 20.51 30.98 30.48
C ILE A 228 21.40 30.95 29.26
N LYS A 229 22.08 29.81 29.07
CA LYS A 229 22.90 29.56 27.88
C LYS A 229 22.07 28.83 26.84
N MET A 230 21.60 29.58 25.87
CA MET A 230 20.95 29.01 24.69
C MET A 230 22.00 28.87 23.57
N LEU A 231 22.01 27.72 22.95
CA LEU A 231 22.78 27.46 21.73
C LEU A 231 21.92 27.76 20.49
N ASP A 232 22.54 28.16 19.40
CA ASP A 232 21.83 28.40 18.15
C ASP A 232 21.11 27.09 17.68
N THR A 233 21.68 25.94 18.00
CA THR A 233 21.07 24.63 17.76
C THR A 233 19.75 24.39 18.48
N ASP A 234 19.56 25.01 19.66
CA ASP A 234 18.33 24.88 20.43
C ASP A 234 17.19 25.69 19.78
N PHE A 235 17.52 26.86 19.24
CA PHE A 235 16.57 27.67 18.48
C PHE A 235 16.23 27.01 17.14
N GLU A 236 17.20 26.46 16.43
CA GLU A 236 16.96 25.72 15.17
C GLU A 236 16.05 24.50 15.39
N LEU A 237 16.25 23.78 16.49
CA LEU A 237 15.41 22.65 16.87
C LEU A 237 13.97 23.11 17.15
N LEU A 238 13.82 24.18 17.91
CA LEU A 238 12.52 24.76 18.27
C LEU A 238 11.74 25.20 17.02
N GLU A 239 12.41 25.91 16.10
CA GLU A 239 11.82 26.35 14.83
C GLU A 239 11.43 25.16 13.95
N ALA A 240 12.29 24.13 13.86
CA ALA A 240 12.00 22.92 13.11
C ALA A 240 10.77 22.18 13.65
N ASP A 241 10.66 22.03 14.96
CA ASP A 241 9.54 21.36 15.60
C ASP A 241 8.24 22.17 15.50
N LEU A 242 8.31 23.50 15.58
CA LEU A 242 7.17 24.38 15.31
C LEU A 242 6.66 24.25 13.88
N LEU A 243 7.55 24.13 12.90
CA LEU A 243 7.18 23.92 11.50
C LEU A 243 6.49 22.55 11.29
N VAL A 244 6.99 21.50 11.95
CA VAL A 244 6.38 20.17 11.94
C VAL A 244 4.97 20.22 12.54
N LEU A 245 4.79 20.84 13.69
CA LEU A 245 3.49 21.01 14.35
C LEU A 245 2.51 21.81 13.49
N GLN A 246 2.97 22.91 12.88
CA GLN A 246 2.16 23.68 11.95
C GLN A 246 1.66 22.84 10.77
N GLY A 247 2.53 22.01 10.21
CA GLY A 247 2.17 21.06 9.16
C GLY A 247 1.12 20.04 9.62
N MET A 248 1.20 19.56 10.85
CA MET A 248 0.21 18.65 11.43
C MET A 248 -1.14 19.31 11.66
N VAL A 249 -1.17 20.52 12.19
CA VAL A 249 -2.40 21.29 12.43
C VAL A 249 -3.08 21.67 11.11
N ALA A 250 -2.31 21.98 10.08
CA ALA A 250 -2.82 22.27 8.74
C ALA A 250 -3.25 21.01 7.96
N SER A 251 -2.94 19.81 8.45
CA SER A 251 -3.29 18.55 7.81
C SER A 251 -4.82 18.39 7.69
N ARG A 252 -5.24 17.69 6.62
CA ARG A 252 -6.66 17.30 6.45
C ARG A 252 -7.13 16.21 7.44
N TYR A 253 -6.18 15.55 8.12
CA TYR A 253 -6.46 14.48 9.08
C TYR A 253 -6.56 15.03 10.48
N ASP A 254 -7.72 14.83 11.13
CA ASP A 254 -8.06 15.53 12.37
C ASP A 254 -7.62 14.82 13.66
N HIS A 255 -7.19 13.56 13.56
CA HIS A 255 -6.95 12.73 14.74
C HIS A 255 -5.94 13.36 15.71
N TRP A 256 -4.81 13.83 15.20
CA TRP A 256 -3.74 14.43 16.02
C TRP A 256 -3.79 15.97 16.10
N LYS A 257 -4.74 16.60 15.43
CA LYS A 257 -4.84 18.06 15.28
C LYS A 257 -4.93 18.79 16.61
N LYS A 258 -5.77 18.27 17.52
CA LYS A 258 -5.96 18.89 18.85
C LYS A 258 -4.68 18.83 19.68
N GLU A 259 -4.01 17.69 19.69
CA GLU A 259 -2.80 17.47 20.45
C GLU A 259 -1.62 18.25 19.85
N SER A 260 -1.45 18.21 18.53
CA SER A 260 -0.44 19.02 17.83
C SER A 260 -0.66 20.52 18.04
N GLY A 261 -1.93 20.98 18.06
CA GLY A 261 -2.26 22.37 18.34
C GLY A 261 -1.92 22.79 19.75
N ALA A 262 -2.13 21.93 20.75
CA ALA A 262 -1.73 22.20 22.13
C ALA A 262 -0.21 22.34 22.24
N TRP A 263 0.55 21.42 21.69
CA TRP A 263 2.01 21.49 21.64
C TRP A 263 2.52 22.72 20.88
N GLN A 264 1.87 23.08 19.79
CA GLN A 264 2.23 24.29 19.02
C GLN A 264 2.10 25.55 19.88
N VAL A 265 1.02 25.69 20.65
CA VAL A 265 0.82 26.84 21.54
C VAL A 265 1.89 26.89 22.63
N GLU A 266 2.22 25.74 23.22
CA GLU A 266 3.26 25.67 24.27
C GLU A 266 4.64 26.01 23.73
N LEU A 267 5.03 25.48 22.58
CA LEU A 267 6.35 25.77 21.98
C LEU A 267 6.45 27.20 21.42
N VAL A 268 5.36 27.78 20.91
CA VAL A 268 5.33 29.20 20.53
C VAL A 268 5.56 30.09 21.77
N ALA A 269 4.84 29.81 22.85
CA ALA A 269 5.02 30.56 24.09
C ALA A 269 6.44 30.41 24.65
N LEU A 270 7.01 29.21 24.59
CA LEU A 270 8.40 28.96 24.96
C LEU A 270 9.37 29.77 24.09
N SER A 271 9.18 29.76 22.76
CA SER A 271 9.99 30.56 21.83
C SER A 271 9.98 32.04 22.17
N ASP A 272 8.81 32.63 22.42
CA ASP A 272 8.65 34.03 22.74
C ASP A 272 9.36 34.38 24.06
N VAL A 273 9.22 33.51 25.06
CA VAL A 273 9.90 33.71 26.39
C VAL A 273 11.42 33.64 26.25
N LEU A 274 11.93 32.63 25.54
CA LEU A 274 13.37 32.43 25.35
C LEU A 274 13.99 33.56 24.52
N GLN A 275 13.30 34.04 23.48
CA GLN A 275 13.76 35.20 22.72
C GLN A 275 13.80 36.44 23.54
N THR A 276 12.73 36.76 24.28
CA THR A 276 12.67 37.92 25.18
C THR A 276 13.76 37.87 26.26
N LEU A 277 13.96 36.69 26.85
CA LEU A 277 14.98 36.47 27.86
C LEU A 277 16.39 36.63 27.29
N SER A 278 16.66 36.12 26.11
CA SER A 278 17.93 36.30 25.41
C SER A 278 18.23 37.79 25.14
N GLU A 279 17.22 38.54 24.71
CA GLU A 279 17.33 39.99 24.49
C GLU A 279 17.61 40.77 25.82
N LEU A 280 16.90 40.41 26.87
CA LEU A 280 17.12 41.00 28.22
C LEU A 280 18.52 40.69 28.74
N GLN A 281 18.97 39.44 28.64
CA GLN A 281 20.33 39.05 29.04
C GLN A 281 21.41 39.80 28.26
N ARG A 282 21.22 39.98 26.96
CA ARG A 282 22.15 40.73 26.10
C ARG A 282 22.18 42.20 26.48
N MET A 283 21.03 42.84 26.71
CA MET A 283 20.94 44.22 27.15
C MET A 283 21.57 44.41 28.55
N TRP A 284 21.27 43.49 29.48
CA TRP A 284 21.84 43.51 30.82
C TRP A 284 23.37 43.38 30.80
N SER A 285 23.89 42.41 30.05
CA SER A 285 25.34 42.21 29.91
C SER A 285 26.06 43.42 29.29
N TYR A 286 25.37 44.22 28.47
CA TYR A 286 25.89 45.45 27.92
C TYR A 286 25.85 46.61 28.93
N LEU A 287 24.81 46.71 29.74
CA LEU A 287 24.60 47.80 30.69
C LEU A 287 25.30 47.59 32.04
N GLU A 288 25.48 46.33 32.49
CA GLU A 288 26.11 46.00 33.75
C GLU A 288 27.48 46.68 33.95
N PRO A 289 28.45 46.60 33.01
CA PRO A 289 29.72 47.27 33.16
C PRO A 289 29.60 48.77 33.28
N LEU A 290 28.62 49.39 32.64
CA LEU A 290 28.41 50.83 32.69
C LEU A 290 27.81 51.28 34.01
N PHE A 291 26.83 50.55 34.55
CA PHE A 291 26.11 50.98 35.78
C PHE A 291 26.74 50.42 37.05
N ILE A 292 27.30 49.23 37.03
CA ILE A 292 27.83 48.59 38.25
C ILE A 292 29.36 48.72 38.39
N GLN A 293 30.10 48.77 37.28
CA GLN A 293 31.56 48.83 37.33
C GLN A 293 32.12 50.26 37.19
N SER A 294 31.35 51.19 36.58
CA SER A 294 31.78 52.57 36.43
C SER A 294 31.62 53.37 37.74
N ASP A 295 32.72 53.82 38.33
CA ASP A 295 32.71 54.62 39.52
C ASP A 295 32.07 56.01 39.33
N GLU A 296 32.07 56.54 38.11
CA GLU A 296 31.43 57.80 37.76
C GLU A 296 29.91 57.67 37.82
N VAL A 297 29.35 56.66 37.23
CA VAL A 297 27.90 56.39 37.21
C VAL A 297 27.41 56.04 38.63
N LYS A 298 28.16 55.25 39.38
CA LYS A 298 27.82 54.96 40.80
C LYS A 298 27.69 56.22 41.67
N LYS A 299 28.56 57.21 41.43
CA LYS A 299 28.48 58.50 42.18
C LYS A 299 27.24 59.31 41.81
N GLU A 300 26.88 59.34 40.53
CA GLU A 300 25.68 60.08 40.06
C GLU A 300 24.39 59.43 40.52
N VAL A 301 24.29 58.08 40.36
CA VAL A 301 23.09 57.33 40.78
C VAL A 301 22.90 57.33 42.30
N SER A 302 23.98 57.31 43.10
CA SER A 302 23.89 57.38 44.54
C SER A 302 23.49 58.76 45.09
N VAL A 303 23.51 59.82 44.28
CA VAL A 303 23.06 61.15 44.64
C VAL A 303 21.54 61.34 44.45
N GLN A 304 20.86 60.44 43.74
CA GLN A 304 19.42 60.51 43.45
C GLN A 304 18.56 59.61 44.37
N TYR A 305 19.14 58.84 45.24
CA TYR A 305 18.49 58.08 46.30
C TYR A 305 19.04 58.51 47.66
#